data_f79a3515d63b232491796d2480c20f12
#
_entry.id   f79a3515d63b232491796d2480c20f12
#
_cell.length_a   1.000
_cell.length_b   1.000
_cell.length_c   1.000
_cell.angle_alpha   90.00
_cell.angle_beta   90.00
_cell.angle_gamma   90.00
#
_symmetry.space_group_name_H-M   'P 1'
#
loop_
_entity.id
_entity.type
_entity.pdbx_description
1 polymer ?
#
loop_
_entity_poly.entity_id
_entity_poly.type
_entity_poly.pdbx_seq_one_letter_code
_entity_poly.pdbx_strand_id
1 'polypeptide(L)'
;MGRLLAVGIFALTVILVAIAWLQSGGIARERMRSAQTPDEAVRLLLTEAQQHDFDAAYSRLENRAEVDKAAFIRDFYGSNGSLLTFSNLESFDVWGLHATDSDATLRTKLHYSTAVGPLDDVRDLKAVHDGNVWKVVWPTTRVPKPAPQVIPVTYLRWDVINRGAEDDWGVQNVDSPQVRIISMNALQRPDSVVIVGEIVNEDTVPAYVNVSATLVGQHQEDLSQEGSFDKISHTLLPKQVSPYRIDFPGMRLSKIKSVRMDARAMLVPASADPVIEVNQQRIETDAVGKKVLRGELVNQSGQVVNISHVIAAYYDANGKVIWVSDGYVDQELEPQIPVAFAVDLPDDVAAKVQSYHVVVNHYDIHPS
;
A
#
# COMPACT_ATOMS: atom_id res chain seq x y z
N MET A 1 -51.32 25.67 36.25
CA MET A 1 -50.23 24.71 36.03
C MET A 1 -49.64 24.75 34.61
N GLY A 2 -50.39 24.84 33.53
CA GLY A 2 -49.87 24.78 32.15
C GLY A 2 -48.91 25.89 31.72
N ARG A 3 -49.06 27.12 32.25
CA ARG A 3 -48.17 28.25 31.90
C ARG A 3 -46.75 28.13 32.45
N LEU A 4 -46.59 27.55 33.64
CA LEU A 4 -45.26 27.29 34.26
C LEU A 4 -44.52 26.17 33.56
N LEU A 5 -45.24 25.14 33.05
CA LEU A 5 -44.68 24.04 32.28
C LEU A 5 -44.18 24.52 30.93
N ALA A 6 -44.92 25.38 30.26
CA ALA A 6 -44.54 25.96 28.96
C ALA A 6 -43.28 26.85 29.04
N VAL A 7 -43.17 27.65 30.11
CA VAL A 7 -41.94 28.46 30.39
C VAL A 7 -40.75 27.59 30.68
N GLY A 8 -40.92 26.50 31.43
CA GLY A 8 -39.83 25.54 31.69
C GLY A 8 -39.32 24.84 30.45
N ILE A 9 -40.23 24.39 29.58
CA ILE A 9 -39.84 23.74 28.28
C ILE A 9 -39.11 24.74 27.39
N PHE A 10 -39.62 25.99 27.30
CA PHE A 10 -38.98 27.00 26.48
C PHE A 10 -37.56 27.35 26.97
N ALA A 11 -37.38 27.49 28.30
CA ALA A 11 -36.08 27.74 28.89
C ALA A 11 -35.11 26.58 28.61
N LEU A 12 -35.56 25.31 28.74
CA LEU A 12 -34.74 24.13 28.45
C LEU A 12 -34.31 24.08 26.99
N THR A 13 -35.23 24.40 26.06
CA THR A 13 -34.96 24.42 24.62
C THR A 13 -33.90 25.50 24.28
N VAL A 14 -34.04 26.69 24.85
CA VAL A 14 -33.06 27.77 24.65
C VAL A 14 -31.68 27.39 25.21
N ILE A 15 -31.62 26.71 26.37
CA ILE A 15 -30.35 26.25 26.92
C ILE A 15 -29.73 25.17 26.04
N LEU A 16 -30.50 24.21 25.54
CA LEU A 16 -30.01 23.17 24.61
C LEU A 16 -29.50 23.74 23.29
N VAL A 17 -30.21 24.71 22.72
CA VAL A 17 -29.78 25.43 21.50
C VAL A 17 -28.51 26.24 21.78
N ALA A 18 -28.41 26.90 22.93
CA ALA A 18 -27.20 27.65 23.30
C ALA A 18 -26.00 26.74 23.51
N ILE A 19 -26.19 25.55 24.13
CA ILE A 19 -25.14 24.53 24.27
C ILE A 19 -24.70 23.99 22.92
N ALA A 20 -25.66 23.67 22.03
CA ALA A 20 -25.36 23.23 20.68
C ALA A 20 -24.62 24.32 19.86
N TRP A 21 -24.98 25.58 20.06
CA TRP A 21 -24.33 26.71 19.42
C TRP A 21 -22.90 26.96 19.96
N LEU A 22 -22.69 26.80 21.26
CA LEU A 22 -21.38 26.88 21.88
C LEU A 22 -20.48 25.72 21.44
N GLN A 23 -21.04 24.52 21.32
CA GLN A 23 -20.30 23.37 20.79
C GLN A 23 -19.95 23.54 19.30
N SER A 24 -20.90 24.02 18.48
CA SER A 24 -20.63 24.30 17.07
C SER A 24 -19.62 25.46 16.87
N GLY A 25 -19.64 26.46 17.74
CA GLY A 25 -18.64 27.53 17.75
C GLY A 25 -17.24 27.06 18.16
N GLY A 26 -17.16 26.06 19.04
CA GLY A 26 -15.93 25.35 19.40
C GLY A 26 -15.34 24.59 18.21
N ILE A 27 -16.17 23.80 17.51
CA ILE A 27 -15.79 23.07 16.31
C ILE A 27 -15.35 24.00 15.18
N ALA A 28 -16.06 25.12 14.97
CA ALA A 28 -15.67 26.13 13.98
C ALA A 28 -14.34 26.84 14.31
N ARG A 29 -14.03 27.05 15.59
CA ARG A 29 -12.74 27.59 16.04
C ARG A 29 -11.60 26.57 15.88
N GLU A 30 -11.85 25.30 16.10
CA GLU A 30 -10.87 24.26 15.93
C GLU A 30 -10.52 24.05 14.43
N ARG A 31 -11.52 24.15 13.56
CA ARG A 31 -11.34 24.15 12.10
C ARG A 31 -10.47 25.28 11.55
N MET A 32 -10.41 26.41 12.24
CA MET A 32 -9.56 27.57 11.86
C MET A 32 -8.21 27.57 12.59
N ARG A 33 -7.91 26.56 13.42
CA ARG A 33 -6.65 26.50 14.14
C ARG A 33 -5.52 26.18 13.16
N SER A 34 -4.59 27.11 13.02
CA SER A 34 -3.37 26.92 12.26
C SER A 34 -2.34 26.15 13.11
N ALA A 35 -1.72 25.14 12.52
CA ALA A 35 -0.68 24.37 13.20
C ALA A 35 0.58 25.19 13.40
N GLN A 36 1.07 25.25 14.64
CA GLN A 36 2.29 25.96 15.00
C GLN A 36 3.51 25.04 15.04
N THR A 37 3.29 23.72 15.08
CA THR A 37 4.35 22.71 15.08
C THR A 37 4.06 21.65 14.04
N PRO A 38 5.10 20.93 13.55
CA PRO A 38 4.91 19.83 12.59
C PRO A 38 4.02 18.71 13.15
N ASP A 39 4.18 18.37 14.43
CA ASP A 39 3.34 17.37 15.12
C ASP A 39 1.87 17.80 15.14
N GLU A 40 1.61 19.06 15.47
CA GLU A 40 0.26 19.61 15.46
C GLU A 40 -0.37 19.58 14.07
N ALA A 41 0.40 19.86 13.01
CA ALA A 41 -0.08 19.80 11.63
C ALA A 41 -0.58 18.40 11.25
N VAL A 42 0.22 17.39 11.54
CA VAL A 42 -0.14 15.99 11.26
C VAL A 42 -1.31 15.55 12.12
N ARG A 43 -1.32 15.84 13.42
CA ARG A 43 -2.43 15.47 14.31
C ARG A 43 -3.75 16.12 13.94
N LEU A 44 -3.75 17.39 13.56
CA LEU A 44 -4.96 18.08 13.12
C LEU A 44 -5.52 17.45 11.84
N LEU A 45 -4.66 17.18 10.85
CA LEU A 45 -5.06 16.50 9.62
C LEU A 45 -5.68 15.13 9.91
N LEU A 46 -5.01 14.31 10.73
CA LEU A 46 -5.49 12.96 11.04
C LEU A 46 -6.77 12.98 11.89
N THR A 47 -6.90 13.94 12.81
CA THR A 47 -8.13 14.12 13.62
C THR A 47 -9.31 14.48 12.73
N GLU A 48 -9.11 15.39 11.77
CA GLU A 48 -10.16 15.77 10.82
C GLU A 48 -10.54 14.60 9.89
N ALA A 49 -9.55 13.83 9.43
CA ALA A 49 -9.80 12.61 8.67
C ALA A 49 -10.57 11.55 9.49
N GLN A 50 -10.19 11.35 10.76
CA GLN A 50 -10.89 10.46 11.70
C GLN A 50 -12.35 10.90 11.93
N GLN A 51 -12.60 12.20 11.95
CA GLN A 51 -13.95 12.78 12.08
C GLN A 51 -14.71 12.82 10.75
N HIS A 52 -14.14 12.30 9.69
CA HIS A 52 -14.69 12.30 8.33
C HIS A 52 -14.84 13.71 7.72
N ASP A 53 -14.16 14.71 8.28
CA ASP A 53 -14.09 16.07 7.71
C ASP A 53 -12.95 16.18 6.70
N PHE A 54 -13.09 15.46 5.57
CA PHE A 54 -12.05 15.42 4.54
C PHE A 54 -11.84 16.75 3.83
N ASP A 55 -12.79 17.67 3.89
CA ASP A 55 -12.61 19.01 3.34
C ASP A 55 -11.60 19.79 4.19
N ALA A 56 -11.74 19.71 5.51
CA ALA A 56 -10.80 20.33 6.43
C ALA A 56 -9.43 19.66 6.34
N ALA A 57 -9.37 18.32 6.43
CA ALA A 57 -8.12 17.56 6.33
C ALA A 57 -7.35 17.85 5.03
N TYR A 58 -8.03 17.84 3.89
CA TYR A 58 -7.43 18.14 2.58
C TYR A 58 -6.93 19.59 2.50
N SER A 59 -7.59 20.54 3.17
CA SER A 59 -7.15 21.94 3.20
C SER A 59 -5.82 22.15 3.90
N ARG A 60 -5.39 21.22 4.76
CA ARG A 60 -4.12 21.25 5.49
C ARG A 60 -2.92 20.76 4.68
N LEU A 61 -3.17 20.25 3.46
CA LEU A 61 -2.09 19.84 2.58
C LEU A 61 -1.37 21.03 1.96
N GLU A 62 -0.04 20.96 1.97
CA GLU A 62 0.78 21.91 1.19
C GLU A 62 0.68 21.58 -0.29
N ASN A 63 0.86 20.31 -0.64
CA ASN A 63 0.89 19.85 -2.03
C ASN A 63 -0.50 19.48 -2.59
N ARG A 64 -1.57 20.06 -2.08
CA ARG A 64 -2.95 19.73 -2.52
C ARG A 64 -3.22 19.97 -4.02
N ALA A 65 -2.42 20.81 -4.70
CA ALA A 65 -2.53 20.96 -6.15
C ALA A 65 -2.03 19.72 -6.93
N GLU A 66 -1.20 18.89 -6.29
CA GLU A 66 -0.62 17.67 -6.85
C GLU A 66 -1.38 16.41 -6.39
N VAL A 67 -2.21 16.53 -5.35
CA VAL A 67 -2.96 15.43 -4.75
C VAL A 67 -4.41 15.52 -5.21
N ASP A 68 -4.89 14.51 -5.93
CA ASP A 68 -6.31 14.40 -6.21
C ASP A 68 -7.11 14.16 -4.91
N LYS A 69 -8.15 14.97 -4.67
CA LYS A 69 -8.95 14.90 -3.44
C LYS A 69 -9.64 13.55 -3.28
N ALA A 70 -10.12 12.97 -4.38
CA ALA A 70 -10.75 11.66 -4.32
C ALA A 70 -9.74 10.58 -3.96
N ALA A 71 -8.50 10.68 -4.47
CA ALA A 71 -7.40 9.79 -4.09
C ALA A 71 -7.02 9.95 -2.61
N PHE A 72 -6.96 11.19 -2.10
CA PHE A 72 -6.72 11.44 -0.68
C PHE A 72 -7.79 10.81 0.22
N ILE A 73 -9.07 10.95 -0.14
CA ILE A 73 -10.18 10.33 0.60
C ILE A 73 -10.08 8.81 0.56
N ARG A 74 -9.76 8.24 -0.61
CA ARG A 74 -9.55 6.79 -0.77
C ARG A 74 -8.44 6.25 0.12
N ASP A 75 -7.43 7.05 0.44
CA ASP A 75 -6.35 6.66 1.35
C ASP A 75 -6.84 6.28 2.75
N PHE A 76 -8.02 6.74 3.15
CA PHE A 76 -8.63 6.42 4.45
C PHE A 76 -9.76 5.38 4.33
N TYR A 77 -10.49 5.36 3.23
CA TYR A 77 -11.70 4.54 3.11
C TYR A 77 -11.62 3.41 2.09
N GLY A 78 -10.61 3.41 1.21
CA GLY A 78 -10.63 2.58 0.03
C GLY A 78 -11.43 3.17 -1.12
N SER A 79 -11.33 2.54 -2.26
CA SER A 79 -11.95 2.99 -3.51
C SER A 79 -13.36 2.46 -3.69
N ASN A 80 -13.79 1.53 -2.88
CA ASN A 80 -15.00 0.76 -3.05
C ASN A 80 -16.00 1.06 -1.93
N GLY A 81 -17.24 1.38 -2.30
CA GLY A 81 -18.28 1.76 -1.36
C GLY A 81 -18.61 0.68 -0.33
N SER A 82 -18.53 -0.62 -0.68
CA SER A 82 -18.80 -1.71 0.25
C SER A 82 -17.70 -1.88 1.29
N LEU A 83 -16.45 -1.65 0.92
CA LEU A 83 -15.31 -1.69 1.83
C LEU A 83 -15.24 -0.44 2.72
N LEU A 84 -15.69 0.71 2.23
CA LEU A 84 -15.78 1.95 3.01
C LEU A 84 -16.61 1.80 4.28
N THR A 85 -17.69 1.05 4.21
CA THR A 85 -18.61 0.83 5.35
C THR A 85 -17.94 0.11 6.50
N PHE A 86 -16.86 -0.61 6.24
CA PHE A 86 -16.15 -1.46 7.19
C PHE A 86 -14.72 -1.01 7.49
N SER A 87 -14.26 0.10 6.92
CA SER A 87 -12.95 0.67 7.18
C SER A 87 -13.09 2.02 7.87
N ASN A 88 -12.61 2.12 9.11
CA ASN A 88 -12.70 3.33 9.89
C ASN A 88 -11.37 3.57 10.63
N LEU A 89 -10.84 4.78 10.54
CA LEU A 89 -9.68 5.20 11.31
C LEU A 89 -10.12 5.42 12.76
N GLU A 90 -9.76 4.50 13.66
CA GLU A 90 -10.16 4.55 15.07
C GLU A 90 -9.22 5.41 15.91
N SER A 91 -7.93 5.28 15.67
CA SER A 91 -6.91 6.04 16.41
C SER A 91 -5.64 6.16 15.58
N PHE A 92 -4.72 6.99 16.05
CA PHE A 92 -3.41 7.14 15.43
C PHE A 92 -2.36 7.58 16.44
N ASP A 93 -1.13 7.15 16.21
CA ASP A 93 0.05 7.62 16.91
C ASP A 93 0.92 8.46 15.99
N VAL A 94 1.55 9.51 16.51
CA VAL A 94 2.46 10.38 15.75
C VAL A 94 3.70 10.63 16.58
N TRP A 95 4.88 10.44 15.98
CA TRP A 95 6.16 10.79 16.61
C TRP A 95 7.16 11.32 15.58
N GLY A 96 7.97 12.30 16.01
CA GLY A 96 8.96 12.94 15.14
C GLY A 96 10.16 12.05 14.90
N LEU A 97 10.61 11.95 13.65
CA LEU A 97 11.87 11.30 13.27
C LEU A 97 12.98 12.33 13.10
N HIS A 98 12.68 13.43 12.43
CA HIS A 98 13.61 14.51 12.14
C HIS A 98 12.85 15.82 12.01
N ALA A 99 13.45 16.92 12.44
CA ALA A 99 12.88 18.25 12.29
C ALA A 99 13.97 19.30 12.10
N THR A 100 13.71 20.26 11.21
CA THR A 100 14.45 21.50 11.02
C THR A 100 13.49 22.69 11.22
N ASP A 101 13.96 23.91 11.04
CA ASP A 101 13.09 25.10 11.12
C ASP A 101 12.08 25.17 9.95
N SER A 102 12.34 24.51 8.84
CA SER A 102 11.54 24.59 7.61
C SER A 102 10.80 23.31 7.24
N ASP A 103 11.26 22.16 7.70
CA ASP A 103 10.67 20.85 7.38
C ASP A 103 10.86 19.84 8.51
N ALA A 104 9.96 18.86 8.56
CA ALA A 104 10.02 17.77 9.50
C ALA A 104 9.49 16.49 8.86
N THR A 105 10.01 15.35 9.33
CA THR A 105 9.49 14.02 9.01
C THR A 105 8.94 13.40 10.27
N LEU A 106 7.70 12.96 10.22
CA LEU A 106 6.99 12.34 11.34
C LEU A 106 6.53 10.96 10.90
N ARG A 107 6.76 9.96 11.74
CA ARG A 107 6.18 8.64 11.58
C ARG A 107 4.79 8.63 12.17
N THR A 108 3.85 8.06 11.43
CA THR A 108 2.49 7.86 11.90
C THR A 108 2.15 6.38 11.87
N LYS A 109 1.41 5.93 12.87
CA LYS A 109 0.78 4.62 12.89
C LYS A 109 -0.72 4.84 12.96
N LEU A 110 -1.42 4.43 11.91
CA LEU A 110 -2.86 4.60 11.78
C LEU A 110 -3.52 3.26 12.10
N HIS A 111 -4.43 3.27 13.08
CA HIS A 111 -5.14 2.08 13.52
C HIS A 111 -6.53 2.08 12.92
N TYR A 112 -6.79 1.11 12.05
CA TYR A 112 -8.07 0.94 11.37
C TYR A 112 -8.87 -0.21 11.95
N SER A 113 -10.18 -0.01 12.08
CA SER A 113 -11.16 -1.10 12.16
C SER A 113 -11.64 -1.43 10.76
N THR A 114 -11.59 -2.70 10.38
CA THR A 114 -12.00 -3.17 9.06
C THR A 114 -12.90 -4.39 9.14
N ALA A 115 -13.53 -4.75 8.03
CA ALA A 115 -14.35 -5.96 7.93
C ALA A 115 -13.57 -7.27 8.25
N VAL A 116 -12.25 -7.24 8.13
CA VAL A 116 -11.36 -8.39 8.39
C VAL A 116 -10.61 -8.28 9.72
N GLY A 117 -10.93 -7.28 10.54
CA GLY A 117 -10.32 -7.04 11.84
C GLY A 117 -9.50 -5.74 11.89
N PRO A 118 -8.76 -5.50 12.98
CA PRO A 118 -7.91 -4.33 13.12
C PRO A 118 -6.74 -4.41 12.13
N LEU A 119 -6.37 -3.25 11.58
CA LEU A 119 -5.25 -3.09 10.66
C LEU A 119 -4.43 -1.87 11.08
N ASP A 120 -3.12 -2.02 11.08
CA ASP A 120 -2.17 -0.92 11.29
C ASP A 120 -1.53 -0.52 9.96
N ASP A 121 -1.52 0.80 9.68
CA ASP A 121 -0.82 1.37 8.54
C ASP A 121 0.26 2.33 9.05
N VAL A 122 1.52 2.02 8.78
CA VAL A 122 2.66 2.84 9.22
C VAL A 122 3.21 3.61 8.03
N ARG A 123 3.26 4.94 8.17
CA ARG A 123 3.82 5.81 7.11
C ARG A 123 4.58 6.99 7.69
N ASP A 124 5.57 7.44 6.92
CA ASP A 124 6.29 8.66 7.23
C ASP A 124 5.67 9.83 6.46
N LEU A 125 5.19 10.83 7.21
CA LEU A 125 4.62 12.06 6.67
C LEU A 125 5.63 13.19 6.79
N LYS A 126 5.77 13.96 5.73
CA LYS A 126 6.54 15.19 5.74
C LYS A 126 5.64 16.36 6.10
N ALA A 127 6.10 17.24 6.99
CA ALA A 127 5.50 18.54 7.24
C ALA A 127 6.48 19.63 6.82
N VAL A 128 5.94 20.72 6.28
CA VAL A 128 6.74 21.88 5.85
C VAL A 128 6.16 23.18 6.41
N HIS A 129 7.02 24.13 6.70
CA HIS A 129 6.64 25.43 7.20
C HIS A 129 6.31 26.37 6.03
N ASP A 130 5.04 26.73 5.89
CA ASP A 130 4.53 27.63 4.86
C ASP A 130 4.13 28.97 5.48
N GLY A 131 4.99 29.94 5.38
CA GLY A 131 4.80 31.26 6.00
C GLY A 131 4.84 31.19 7.53
N ASN A 132 3.68 31.19 8.18
CA ASN A 132 3.55 31.15 9.64
C ASN A 132 2.86 29.87 10.15
N VAL A 133 2.67 28.87 9.29
CA VAL A 133 1.93 27.65 9.64
C VAL A 133 2.63 26.41 9.10
N TRP A 134 2.50 25.32 9.82
CA TRP A 134 2.94 24.01 9.33
C TRP A 134 1.82 23.36 8.53
N LYS A 135 2.20 22.78 7.37
CA LYS A 135 1.32 22.03 6.48
C LYS A 135 1.91 20.66 6.21
N VAL A 136 1.04 19.68 5.94
CA VAL A 136 1.45 18.32 5.64
C VAL A 136 1.63 18.15 4.13
N VAL A 137 2.73 17.55 3.72
CA VAL A 137 2.92 17.05 2.37
C VAL A 137 2.37 15.63 2.36
N TRP A 138 1.20 15.44 1.75
CA TRP A 138 0.64 14.10 1.62
C TRP A 138 1.50 13.33 0.62
N PRO A 139 1.92 12.09 0.97
CA PRO A 139 2.65 11.30 0.01
C PRO A 139 1.72 11.07 -1.18
N THR A 140 1.90 11.87 -2.22
CA THR A 140 1.48 11.40 -3.51
C THR A 140 2.20 10.07 -3.64
N THR A 141 1.46 8.98 -3.84
CA THR A 141 2.06 7.84 -4.48
C THR A 141 2.61 8.43 -5.77
N ARG A 142 3.86 8.85 -5.76
CA ARG A 142 4.57 9.04 -7.00
C ARG A 142 4.63 7.63 -7.56
N VAL A 143 3.54 7.32 -8.23
CA VAL A 143 3.64 6.36 -9.32
C VAL A 143 4.87 6.84 -10.06
N PRO A 144 6.01 6.12 -10.00
CA PRO A 144 7.15 6.47 -10.83
C PRO A 144 6.54 6.66 -12.18
N LYS A 145 6.71 7.85 -12.81
CA LYS A 145 6.02 8.30 -14.03
C LYS A 145 5.57 7.09 -14.80
N PRO A 146 4.26 6.83 -14.93
CA PRO A 146 3.78 5.52 -15.30
C PRO A 146 4.61 5.08 -16.49
N ALA A 147 5.25 3.92 -16.40
CA ALA A 147 5.75 3.29 -17.60
C ALA A 147 4.61 3.47 -18.59
N PRO A 148 4.84 3.95 -19.84
CA PRO A 148 3.82 4.56 -20.69
C PRO A 148 2.56 3.72 -20.95
N GLN A 149 2.37 2.66 -20.21
CA GLN A 149 1.20 1.80 -20.21
C GLN A 149 0.79 1.50 -18.76
N VAL A 150 -0.06 2.36 -18.20
CA VAL A 150 -0.86 1.98 -17.05
C VAL A 150 -1.93 1.00 -17.54
N ILE A 151 -1.84 -0.24 -17.11
CA ILE A 151 -2.79 -1.27 -17.51
C ILE A 151 -3.91 -1.29 -16.49
N PRO A 152 -5.18 -1.20 -16.93
CA PRO A 152 -6.32 -1.25 -16.01
C PRO A 152 -6.32 -2.55 -15.22
N VAL A 153 -6.61 -2.45 -13.93
CA VAL A 153 -6.79 -3.59 -13.07
C VAL A 153 -8.17 -4.20 -13.32
N THR A 154 -8.21 -5.52 -13.45
CA THR A 154 -9.44 -6.28 -13.48
C THR A 154 -9.79 -6.70 -12.05
N TYR A 155 -10.95 -6.29 -11.56
CA TYR A 155 -11.43 -6.72 -10.25
C TYR A 155 -12.05 -8.11 -10.35
N LEU A 156 -11.65 -9.00 -9.45
CA LEU A 156 -12.44 -10.18 -9.15
C LEU A 156 -13.61 -9.76 -8.26
N ARG A 157 -14.80 -10.04 -8.71
CA ARG A 157 -15.92 -10.18 -7.77
C ARG A 157 -15.67 -11.43 -6.96
N TRP A 158 -15.65 -11.28 -5.65
CA TRP A 158 -15.57 -12.41 -4.78
C TRP A 158 -16.96 -13.02 -4.64
N ASP A 159 -17.24 -14.01 -5.46
CA ASP A 159 -18.32 -14.93 -5.19
C ASP A 159 -17.87 -15.77 -4.01
N VAL A 160 -18.54 -15.64 -2.88
CA VAL A 160 -18.40 -16.62 -1.79
C VAL A 160 -18.88 -17.94 -2.36
N ILE A 161 -17.96 -18.67 -2.95
CA ILE A 161 -18.25 -20.03 -3.45
C ILE A 161 -18.42 -20.90 -2.23
N ASN A 162 -19.62 -20.91 -1.72
CA ASN A 162 -20.05 -22.02 -0.90
C ASN A 162 -20.28 -23.18 -1.89
N ARG A 163 -19.24 -24.02 -2.06
CA ARG A 163 -19.32 -25.20 -2.92
C ARG A 163 -20.49 -26.07 -2.47
N GLY A 164 -21.64 -25.92 -3.08
CA GLY A 164 -22.83 -26.70 -2.81
C GLY A 164 -24.10 -25.94 -2.56
N ALA A 165 -24.11 -24.61 -2.61
CA ALA A 165 -25.28 -23.76 -2.40
C ALA A 165 -25.39 -22.66 -3.46
N GLU A 166 -25.08 -22.96 -4.70
CA GLU A 166 -25.07 -21.95 -5.79
C GLU A 166 -26.43 -21.29 -6.06
N ASP A 167 -27.52 -21.88 -5.59
CA ASP A 167 -28.87 -21.43 -5.94
C ASP A 167 -29.71 -20.82 -4.78
N ASP A 168 -29.32 -21.03 -3.50
CA ASP A 168 -30.25 -20.70 -2.39
C ASP A 168 -29.89 -19.48 -1.54
N TRP A 169 -28.69 -18.94 -1.68
CA TRP A 169 -28.29 -17.76 -0.94
C TRP A 169 -27.98 -16.67 -1.96
N GLY A 170 -28.72 -15.59 -1.93
CA GLY A 170 -28.36 -14.40 -2.69
C GLY A 170 -26.94 -13.98 -2.32
N VAL A 171 -25.95 -14.56 -3.00
CA VAL A 171 -24.52 -14.30 -2.79
C VAL A 171 -24.31 -12.85 -3.09
N GLN A 172 -24.12 -12.06 -2.07
CA GLN A 172 -23.71 -10.68 -2.24
C GLN A 172 -22.32 -10.70 -2.85
N ASN A 173 -22.21 -10.24 -4.08
CA ASN A 173 -20.92 -9.95 -4.67
C ASN A 173 -20.21 -8.95 -3.76
N VAL A 174 -19.18 -9.41 -3.07
CA VAL A 174 -18.31 -8.52 -2.30
C VAL A 174 -17.30 -7.94 -3.29
N ASP A 175 -17.27 -6.63 -3.37
CA ASP A 175 -16.31 -5.96 -4.23
C ASP A 175 -14.87 -6.29 -3.80
N SER A 176 -14.01 -6.56 -4.77
CA SER A 176 -12.61 -6.87 -4.51
C SER A 176 -11.81 -5.61 -4.12
N PRO A 177 -10.74 -5.75 -3.32
CA PRO A 177 -9.82 -4.63 -3.06
C PRO A 177 -9.30 -4.03 -4.36
N GLN A 178 -9.16 -2.72 -4.37
CA GLN A 178 -8.62 -2.03 -5.53
C GLN A 178 -7.10 -2.17 -5.58
N VAL A 179 -6.63 -2.84 -6.61
CA VAL A 179 -5.20 -2.97 -6.90
C VAL A 179 -4.90 -2.44 -8.29
N ARG A 180 -3.67 -1.97 -8.53
CA ARG A 180 -3.28 -1.45 -9.82
C ARG A 180 -1.85 -1.84 -10.18
N ILE A 181 -1.67 -2.31 -11.41
CA ILE A 181 -0.35 -2.49 -12.00
C ILE A 181 0.20 -1.11 -12.33
N ILE A 182 1.28 -0.71 -11.67
CA ILE A 182 1.88 0.63 -11.81
C ILE A 182 3.01 0.67 -12.82
N SER A 183 3.62 -0.48 -13.10
CA SER A 183 4.66 -0.58 -14.12
C SER A 183 4.67 -1.96 -14.79
N MET A 184 5.13 -1.99 -16.05
CA MET A 184 5.37 -3.21 -16.82
C MET A 184 6.54 -3.01 -17.78
N ASN A 185 7.44 -3.98 -17.85
CA ASN A 185 8.55 -4.00 -18.78
C ASN A 185 8.73 -5.41 -19.33
N ALA A 186 8.80 -5.53 -20.66
CA ALA A 186 9.05 -6.79 -21.34
C ALA A 186 10.53 -6.89 -21.72
N LEU A 187 11.19 -7.95 -21.29
CA LEU A 187 12.62 -8.17 -21.43
C LEU A 187 12.89 -9.42 -22.27
N GLN A 188 13.80 -9.33 -23.25
CA GLN A 188 14.32 -10.51 -23.93
C GLN A 188 15.46 -11.12 -23.11
N ARG A 189 15.36 -12.39 -22.78
CA ARG A 189 16.44 -13.21 -22.23
C ARG A 189 16.87 -14.24 -23.27
N PRO A 190 18.01 -14.93 -23.08
CA PRO A 190 18.51 -15.89 -24.08
C PRO A 190 17.44 -16.88 -24.56
N ASP A 191 16.67 -17.46 -23.65
CA ASP A 191 15.70 -18.52 -23.95
C ASP A 191 14.28 -18.21 -23.48
N SER A 192 13.99 -16.96 -23.15
CA SER A 192 12.66 -16.55 -22.65
C SER A 192 12.36 -15.09 -22.90
N VAL A 193 11.10 -14.75 -22.80
CA VAL A 193 10.64 -13.37 -22.55
C VAL A 193 10.24 -13.30 -21.09
N VAL A 194 10.63 -12.22 -20.42
CA VAL A 194 10.30 -11.98 -19.01
C VAL A 194 9.55 -10.67 -18.91
N ILE A 195 8.42 -10.69 -18.23
CA ILE A 195 7.65 -9.49 -17.88
C ILE A 195 7.94 -9.17 -16.43
N VAL A 196 8.39 -7.95 -16.16
CA VAL A 196 8.65 -7.45 -14.81
C VAL A 196 7.89 -6.15 -14.59
N GLY A 197 7.55 -5.88 -13.36
CA GLY A 197 6.86 -4.64 -13.00
C GLY A 197 6.49 -4.60 -11.54
N GLU A 198 5.52 -3.75 -11.22
CA GLU A 198 5.04 -3.54 -9.88
C GLU A 198 3.52 -3.42 -9.85
N ILE A 199 2.94 -3.88 -8.75
CA ILE A 199 1.52 -3.75 -8.41
C ILE A 199 1.39 -3.09 -7.05
N VAL A 200 0.38 -2.25 -6.87
CA VAL A 200 0.06 -1.56 -5.62
C VAL A 200 -1.35 -1.92 -5.16
N ASN A 201 -1.51 -2.10 -3.86
CA ASN A 201 -2.81 -2.09 -3.23
C ASN A 201 -3.25 -0.63 -2.99
N GLU A 202 -4.22 -0.15 -3.76
CA GLU A 202 -4.74 1.23 -3.61
C GLU A 202 -5.83 1.34 -2.54
N ASP A 203 -6.27 0.21 -2.01
CA ASP A 203 -7.34 0.16 -1.02
C ASP A 203 -6.83 0.39 0.43
N THR A 204 -7.76 0.50 1.36
CA THR A 204 -7.50 0.59 2.82
C THR A 204 -7.62 -0.75 3.53
N VAL A 205 -7.84 -1.82 2.78
CA VAL A 205 -7.93 -3.20 3.30
C VAL A 205 -6.84 -4.07 2.70
N PRO A 206 -6.39 -5.12 3.40
CA PRO A 206 -5.43 -6.04 2.85
C PRO A 206 -5.96 -6.78 1.62
N ALA A 207 -5.10 -7.01 0.65
CA ALA A 207 -5.44 -7.68 -0.59
C ALA A 207 -4.50 -8.87 -0.85
N TYR A 208 -5.04 -10.03 -1.14
CA TYR A 208 -4.29 -11.11 -1.76
C TYR A 208 -4.29 -10.91 -3.27
N VAL A 209 -3.13 -10.80 -3.88
CA VAL A 209 -2.98 -10.42 -5.29
C VAL A 209 -2.32 -11.49 -6.12
N ASN A 210 -2.77 -11.60 -7.37
CA ASN A 210 -2.12 -12.38 -8.43
C ASN A 210 -2.02 -11.52 -9.69
N VAL A 211 -0.89 -11.63 -10.38
CA VAL A 211 -0.68 -10.98 -11.68
C VAL A 211 -0.43 -12.04 -12.73
N SER A 212 -1.11 -11.94 -13.85
CA SER A 212 -0.87 -12.76 -15.03
C SER A 212 -0.69 -11.90 -16.27
N ALA A 213 -0.02 -12.45 -17.27
CA ALA A 213 0.19 -11.80 -18.54
C ALA A 213 -0.12 -12.78 -19.68
N THR A 214 -0.71 -12.25 -20.76
CA THR A 214 -0.92 -12.96 -22.01
C THR A 214 -0.09 -12.27 -23.09
N LEU A 215 0.79 -13.00 -23.73
CA LEU A 215 1.53 -12.53 -24.89
C LEU A 215 0.65 -12.62 -26.14
N VAL A 216 0.49 -11.52 -26.85
CA VAL A 216 -0.37 -11.42 -28.04
C VAL A 216 0.52 -11.30 -29.28
N GLY A 217 0.27 -12.14 -30.28
CA GLY A 217 1.00 -12.21 -31.53
C GLY A 217 0.58 -11.15 -32.53
N GLN A 218 1.22 -11.20 -33.71
CA GLN A 218 1.04 -10.20 -34.78
C GLN A 218 -0.39 -10.19 -35.35
N HIS A 219 -1.09 -11.31 -35.33
CA HIS A 219 -2.47 -11.47 -35.82
C HIS A 219 -3.50 -11.41 -34.68
N GLN A 220 -3.11 -10.88 -33.49
CA GLN A 220 -3.93 -10.80 -32.29
C GLN A 220 -4.29 -12.16 -31.65
N GLU A 221 -3.57 -13.21 -32.02
CA GLU A 221 -3.65 -14.51 -31.37
C GLU A 221 -2.95 -14.51 -30.00
N ASP A 222 -3.48 -15.25 -29.03
CA ASP A 222 -2.83 -15.49 -27.76
C ASP A 222 -1.72 -16.52 -27.94
N LEU A 223 -0.46 -16.09 -27.72
CA LEU A 223 0.71 -16.94 -27.89
C LEU A 223 1.01 -17.79 -26.67
N SER A 224 0.92 -17.19 -25.49
CA SER A 224 1.14 -17.82 -24.18
C SER A 224 0.51 -16.98 -23.08
N GLN A 225 0.09 -17.63 -22.00
CA GLN A 225 -0.39 -16.99 -20.79
C GLN A 225 0.32 -17.60 -19.59
N GLU A 226 0.89 -16.75 -18.73
CA GLU A 226 1.61 -17.15 -17.53
C GLU A 226 1.26 -16.23 -16.36
N GLY A 227 1.51 -16.70 -15.12
CA GLY A 227 1.34 -15.94 -13.90
C GLY A 227 2.65 -15.63 -13.18
N SER A 228 2.59 -14.71 -12.26
CA SER A 228 3.75 -14.36 -11.42
C SER A 228 4.10 -15.44 -10.40
N PHE A 229 3.18 -16.33 -10.06
CA PHE A 229 3.36 -17.37 -9.05
C PHE A 229 4.05 -16.81 -7.80
N ASP A 230 5.12 -17.45 -7.32
CA ASP A 230 5.85 -17.02 -6.13
C ASP A 230 6.70 -15.75 -6.31
N LYS A 231 6.79 -15.20 -7.54
CA LYS A 231 7.60 -14.01 -7.82
C LYS A 231 6.81 -12.72 -7.64
N ILE A 232 6.05 -12.65 -6.58
CA ILE A 232 5.23 -11.53 -6.14
C ILE A 232 4.97 -11.65 -4.63
N SER A 233 4.82 -10.53 -3.93
CA SER A 233 4.21 -10.56 -2.61
C SER A 233 2.70 -10.68 -2.77
N HIS A 234 2.16 -11.83 -2.40
CA HIS A 234 0.73 -12.09 -2.59
C HIS A 234 -0.15 -11.26 -1.66
N THR A 235 0.26 -11.09 -0.41
CA THR A 235 -0.50 -10.29 0.54
C THR A 235 0.05 -8.89 0.61
N LEU A 236 -0.74 -7.92 0.15
CA LEU A 236 -0.40 -6.50 0.19
C LEU A 236 -1.26 -5.79 1.22
N LEU A 237 -0.61 -5.17 2.19
CA LEU A 237 -1.25 -4.21 3.07
C LEU A 237 -1.64 -2.94 2.30
N PRO A 238 -2.50 -2.08 2.85
CA PRO A 238 -2.83 -0.80 2.25
C PRO A 238 -1.61 -0.03 1.78
N LYS A 239 -1.64 0.47 0.55
CA LYS A 239 -0.57 1.25 -0.11
C LYS A 239 0.76 0.52 -0.31
N GLN A 240 0.84 -0.74 0.05
CA GLN A 240 2.03 -1.53 -0.18
C GLN A 240 2.18 -1.84 -1.67
N VAL A 241 3.42 -1.77 -2.12
CA VAL A 241 3.83 -2.11 -3.49
C VAL A 241 4.57 -3.44 -3.48
N SER A 242 4.25 -4.31 -4.40
CA SER A 242 5.04 -5.51 -4.68
C SER A 242 5.60 -5.49 -6.08
N PRO A 243 6.88 -5.80 -6.26
CA PRO A 243 7.38 -6.20 -7.56
C PRO A 243 6.78 -7.54 -7.99
N TYR A 244 6.73 -7.78 -9.30
CA TYR A 244 6.36 -9.07 -9.86
C TYR A 244 7.23 -9.43 -11.05
N ARG A 245 7.39 -10.75 -11.30
CA ARG A 245 8.03 -11.31 -12.49
C ARG A 245 7.23 -12.47 -13.05
N ILE A 246 7.06 -12.46 -14.39
CA ILE A 246 6.39 -13.52 -15.14
C ILE A 246 7.35 -13.98 -16.24
N ASP A 247 7.68 -15.26 -16.21
CA ASP A 247 8.61 -15.86 -17.16
C ASP A 247 7.86 -16.61 -18.28
N PHE A 248 8.23 -16.38 -19.53
CA PHE A 248 7.69 -17.04 -20.72
C PHE A 248 8.80 -17.82 -21.42
N PRO A 249 9.05 -19.08 -21.02
CA PRO A 249 10.09 -19.90 -21.63
C PRO A 249 9.87 -20.11 -23.12
N GLY A 250 10.94 -20.14 -23.91
CA GLY A 250 10.90 -20.39 -25.35
C GLY A 250 10.34 -19.24 -26.20
N MET A 251 9.87 -18.15 -25.57
CA MET A 251 9.30 -17.02 -26.30
C MET A 251 10.36 -16.01 -26.73
N ARG A 252 10.04 -15.26 -27.80
CA ARG A 252 10.88 -14.19 -28.37
C ARG A 252 10.07 -12.91 -28.51
N LEU A 253 10.63 -11.77 -28.08
CA LEU A 253 9.97 -10.46 -28.20
C LEU A 253 9.59 -10.12 -29.65
N SER A 254 10.38 -10.56 -30.62
CA SER A 254 10.10 -10.31 -32.04
C SER A 254 8.78 -10.93 -32.56
N LYS A 255 8.23 -11.92 -31.86
CA LYS A 255 6.95 -12.55 -32.19
C LYS A 255 5.77 -11.85 -31.51
N ILE A 256 6.03 -11.00 -30.50
CA ILE A 256 5.01 -10.39 -29.65
C ILE A 256 4.66 -9.01 -30.18
N LYS A 257 3.38 -8.74 -30.39
CA LYS A 257 2.85 -7.43 -30.74
C LYS A 257 2.51 -6.60 -29.52
N SER A 258 1.90 -7.25 -28.51
CA SER A 258 1.49 -6.60 -27.27
C SER A 258 1.44 -7.61 -26.11
N VAL A 259 1.37 -7.08 -24.92
CA VAL A 259 1.16 -7.86 -23.68
C VAL A 259 -0.15 -7.40 -23.06
N ARG A 260 -1.03 -8.36 -22.77
CA ARG A 260 -2.25 -8.12 -22.00
C ARG A 260 -2.03 -8.58 -20.58
N MET A 261 -2.14 -7.67 -19.62
CA MET A 261 -1.97 -7.94 -18.21
C MET A 261 -3.33 -8.10 -17.54
N ASP A 262 -3.40 -8.98 -16.55
CA ASP A 262 -4.54 -9.16 -15.67
C ASP A 262 -4.05 -9.20 -14.22
N ALA A 263 -4.66 -8.41 -13.36
CA ALA A 263 -4.39 -8.43 -11.93
C ALA A 263 -5.68 -8.76 -11.19
N ARG A 264 -5.59 -9.72 -10.28
CA ARG A 264 -6.72 -10.19 -9.49
C ARG A 264 -6.44 -9.96 -8.03
N ALA A 265 -7.44 -9.46 -7.31
CA ALA A 265 -7.34 -9.22 -5.89
C ALA A 265 -8.49 -9.87 -5.14
N MET A 266 -8.20 -10.39 -3.96
CA MET A 266 -9.18 -10.90 -3.00
C MET A 266 -8.95 -10.24 -1.65
N LEU A 267 -10.04 -9.98 -0.94
CA LEU A 267 -9.97 -9.53 0.44
C LEU A 267 -9.44 -10.68 1.33
N VAL A 268 -8.44 -10.38 2.15
CA VAL A 268 -7.87 -11.37 3.08
C VAL A 268 -7.64 -10.73 4.44
N PRO A 269 -7.79 -11.49 5.54
CA PRO A 269 -7.32 -11.04 6.84
C PRO A 269 -5.79 -11.03 6.81
N ALA A 270 -5.20 -9.87 7.08
CA ALA A 270 -3.75 -9.72 7.19
C ALA A 270 -3.41 -8.56 8.12
N SER A 271 -2.25 -8.62 8.72
CA SER A 271 -1.71 -7.55 9.55
C SER A 271 -0.25 -7.28 9.16
N ALA A 272 0.29 -6.18 9.68
CA ALA A 272 1.71 -5.87 9.53
C ALA A 272 2.62 -6.71 10.46
N ASP A 273 2.04 -7.56 11.29
CA ASP A 273 2.77 -8.42 12.22
C ASP A 273 2.72 -9.89 11.72
N PRO A 274 3.88 -10.56 11.58
CA PRO A 274 5.22 -10.07 11.94
C PRO A 274 5.77 -9.04 10.97
N VAL A 275 6.43 -8.00 11.50
CA VAL A 275 7.15 -7.01 10.71
C VAL A 275 8.59 -7.47 10.52
N ILE A 276 9.05 -7.57 9.28
CA ILE A 276 10.42 -7.90 8.95
C ILE A 276 11.08 -6.66 8.34
N GLU A 277 12.11 -6.16 9.00
CA GLU A 277 12.95 -5.08 8.47
C GLU A 277 14.08 -5.64 7.60
N VAL A 278 14.40 -4.90 6.54
CA VAL A 278 15.50 -5.24 5.64
C VAL A 278 16.61 -4.22 5.81
N ASN A 279 17.74 -4.66 6.33
CA ASN A 279 18.87 -3.81 6.71
C ASN A 279 20.11 -4.13 5.89
N GLN A 280 21.11 -3.22 5.91
CA GLN A 280 22.45 -3.39 5.34
C GLN A 280 22.49 -3.87 3.89
N GLN A 281 21.50 -3.45 3.10
CA GLN A 281 21.36 -3.88 1.72
C GLN A 281 22.49 -3.34 0.84
N ARG A 282 23.09 -4.21 0.03
CA ARG A 282 24.12 -3.83 -0.95
C ARG A 282 24.23 -4.85 -2.08
N ILE A 283 24.58 -4.36 -3.26
CA ILE A 283 24.94 -5.22 -4.38
C ILE A 283 26.44 -5.47 -4.31
N GLU A 284 26.83 -6.73 -4.30
CA GLU A 284 28.23 -7.15 -4.26
C GLU A 284 28.53 -8.30 -5.21
N THR A 285 29.77 -8.66 -5.34
CA THR A 285 30.20 -9.85 -6.08
C THR A 285 30.47 -10.97 -5.08
N ASP A 286 29.85 -12.11 -5.27
CA ASP A 286 30.05 -13.28 -4.41
C ASP A 286 31.42 -13.95 -4.67
N ALA A 287 31.72 -15.00 -3.89
CA ALA A 287 32.99 -15.74 -3.99
C ALA A 287 33.19 -16.46 -5.34
N VAL A 288 32.14 -16.68 -6.11
CA VAL A 288 32.19 -17.32 -7.44
C VAL A 288 32.11 -16.31 -8.59
N GLY A 289 32.14 -15.02 -8.26
CA GLY A 289 32.15 -13.93 -9.24
C GLY A 289 30.79 -13.46 -9.74
N LYS A 290 29.67 -13.95 -9.18
CA LYS A 290 28.31 -13.51 -9.52
C LYS A 290 27.90 -12.28 -8.74
N LYS A 291 27.08 -11.44 -9.36
CA LYS A 291 26.43 -10.32 -8.69
C LYS A 291 25.27 -10.83 -7.85
N VAL A 292 25.21 -10.35 -6.61
CA VAL A 292 24.14 -10.66 -5.65
C VAL A 292 23.72 -9.41 -4.90
N LEU A 293 22.45 -9.31 -4.57
CA LEU A 293 21.97 -8.38 -3.56
C LEU A 293 21.99 -9.10 -2.21
N ARG A 294 22.75 -8.58 -1.26
CA ARG A 294 22.80 -9.06 0.12
C ARG A 294 22.22 -8.04 1.06
N GLY A 295 21.75 -8.54 2.20
CA GLY A 295 21.29 -7.74 3.31
C GLY A 295 21.02 -8.62 4.52
N GLU A 296 20.37 -8.04 5.50
CA GLU A 296 19.98 -8.71 6.73
C GLU A 296 18.48 -8.51 6.93
N LEU A 297 17.78 -9.57 7.33
CA LEU A 297 16.39 -9.55 7.77
C LEU A 297 16.39 -9.52 9.30
N VAL A 298 15.60 -8.60 9.87
CA VAL A 298 15.39 -8.50 11.32
C VAL A 298 13.90 -8.59 11.59
N ASN A 299 13.50 -9.61 12.31
CA ASN A 299 12.13 -9.80 12.73
C ASN A 299 11.83 -8.90 13.94
N GLN A 300 11.02 -7.87 13.76
CA GLN A 300 10.63 -6.92 14.80
C GLN A 300 9.44 -7.36 15.63
N SER A 301 8.81 -8.49 15.28
CA SER A 301 7.70 -9.05 16.04
C SER A 301 8.18 -9.88 17.25
N GLY A 302 7.25 -10.27 18.09
CA GLY A 302 7.50 -11.22 19.19
C GLY A 302 7.36 -12.70 18.81
N GLN A 303 7.14 -13.00 17.51
CA GLN A 303 6.88 -14.36 17.02
C GLN A 303 8.03 -14.81 16.11
N VAL A 304 8.28 -16.11 16.04
CA VAL A 304 9.25 -16.68 15.11
C VAL A 304 8.62 -16.75 13.72
N VAL A 305 9.37 -16.36 12.70
CA VAL A 305 8.99 -16.53 11.28
C VAL A 305 9.75 -17.71 10.70
N ASN A 306 9.01 -18.70 10.25
CA ASN A 306 9.61 -19.98 9.82
C ASN A 306 10.25 -19.90 8.44
N ILE A 307 9.58 -19.24 7.49
CA ILE A 307 10.07 -19.14 6.11
C ILE A 307 9.95 -17.68 5.66
N SER A 308 11.05 -17.15 5.19
CA SER A 308 11.06 -15.81 4.58
C SER A 308 11.41 -15.91 3.10
N HIS A 309 10.64 -15.22 2.28
CA HIS A 309 10.86 -15.12 0.84
C HIS A 309 11.15 -13.67 0.47
N VAL A 310 12.36 -13.42 0.02
CA VAL A 310 12.83 -12.10 -0.38
C VAL A 310 12.59 -11.89 -1.86
N ILE A 311 11.96 -10.76 -2.22
CA ILE A 311 11.72 -10.37 -3.60
C ILE A 311 12.32 -8.97 -3.77
N ALA A 312 13.19 -8.79 -4.76
CA ALA A 312 13.90 -7.54 -5.02
C ALA A 312 13.63 -7.04 -6.44
N ALA A 313 13.10 -5.81 -6.55
CA ALA A 313 13.03 -5.08 -7.81
C ALA A 313 14.26 -4.20 -8.00
N TYR A 314 14.75 -4.12 -9.24
CA TYR A 314 15.88 -3.29 -9.62
C TYR A 314 15.46 -2.28 -10.68
N TYR A 315 15.91 -1.04 -10.53
CA TYR A 315 15.51 0.08 -11.38
C TYR A 315 16.69 0.69 -12.10
N ASP A 316 16.44 1.16 -13.32
CA ASP A 316 17.38 1.97 -14.08
C ASP A 316 17.35 3.45 -13.65
N ALA A 317 18.16 4.28 -14.33
CA ALA A 317 18.24 5.72 -14.07
C ALA A 317 16.91 6.48 -14.32
N ASN A 318 15.97 5.88 -15.03
CA ASN A 318 14.65 6.46 -15.29
C ASN A 318 13.58 5.96 -14.30
N GLY A 319 13.96 5.16 -13.30
CA GLY A 319 13.04 4.54 -12.36
C GLY A 319 12.19 3.41 -12.96
N LYS A 320 12.64 2.83 -14.08
CA LYS A 320 11.98 1.71 -14.73
C LYS A 320 12.47 0.40 -14.12
N VAL A 321 11.55 -0.52 -13.79
CA VAL A 321 11.92 -1.87 -13.36
C VAL A 321 12.62 -2.60 -14.51
N ILE A 322 13.87 -2.99 -14.30
CA ILE A 322 14.70 -3.71 -15.26
C ILE A 322 14.94 -5.17 -14.90
N TRP A 323 14.64 -5.55 -13.65
CA TRP A 323 14.67 -6.93 -13.21
C TRP A 323 13.93 -7.10 -11.88
N VAL A 324 13.51 -8.34 -11.62
CA VAL A 324 13.02 -8.79 -10.31
C VAL A 324 13.69 -10.13 -10.00
N SER A 325 14.41 -10.18 -8.87
CA SER A 325 14.97 -11.41 -8.31
C SER A 325 14.17 -11.85 -7.10
N ASP A 326 14.23 -13.13 -6.81
CA ASP A 326 13.62 -13.69 -5.61
C ASP A 326 14.49 -14.80 -5.02
N GLY A 327 14.30 -15.08 -3.73
CA GLY A 327 15.02 -16.15 -3.04
C GLY A 327 14.45 -16.41 -1.65
N TYR A 328 14.49 -17.66 -1.24
CA TYR A 328 14.07 -18.09 0.09
C TYR A 328 15.23 -18.01 1.08
N VAL A 329 14.91 -17.71 2.33
CA VAL A 329 15.83 -17.79 3.45
C VAL A 329 15.48 -19.03 4.25
N ASP A 330 16.39 -20.00 4.27
CA ASP A 330 16.19 -21.30 4.88
C ASP A 330 16.30 -21.30 6.42
N GLN A 331 16.69 -20.15 6.99
CA GLN A 331 16.81 -19.97 8.42
C GLN A 331 15.59 -19.26 8.99
N GLU A 332 15.07 -19.77 10.11
CA GLU A 332 14.03 -19.09 10.88
C GLU A 332 14.50 -17.71 11.35
N LEU A 333 13.56 -16.75 11.33
CA LEU A 333 13.82 -15.42 11.89
C LEU A 333 13.31 -15.38 13.33
N GLU A 334 14.22 -15.55 14.26
CA GLU A 334 13.93 -15.29 15.67
C GLU A 334 13.78 -13.78 15.91
N PRO A 335 12.95 -13.36 16.90
CA PRO A 335 12.79 -11.96 17.23
C PRO A 335 14.13 -11.26 17.50
N GLN A 336 14.35 -10.12 16.84
CA GLN A 336 15.53 -9.24 16.98
C GLN A 336 16.87 -9.86 16.57
N ILE A 337 16.92 -11.08 16.03
CA ILE A 337 18.17 -11.70 15.57
C ILE A 337 18.32 -11.47 14.06
N PRO A 338 19.37 -10.75 13.61
CA PRO A 338 19.60 -10.55 12.18
C PRO A 338 19.96 -11.87 11.47
N VAL A 339 19.31 -12.11 10.33
CA VAL A 339 19.61 -13.24 9.45
C VAL A 339 20.00 -12.71 8.06
N ALA A 340 21.15 -13.13 7.57
CA ALA A 340 21.63 -12.71 6.27
C ALA A 340 20.83 -13.35 5.14
N PHE A 341 20.57 -12.58 4.08
CA PHE A 341 20.02 -13.08 2.82
C PHE A 341 20.90 -12.73 1.64
N ALA A 342 20.74 -13.47 0.55
CA ALA A 342 21.33 -13.17 -0.74
C ALA A 342 20.36 -13.58 -1.85
N VAL A 343 20.15 -12.69 -2.82
CA VAL A 343 19.38 -12.99 -4.04
C VAL A 343 20.22 -12.70 -5.27
N ASP A 344 20.18 -13.59 -6.24
CA ASP A 344 20.99 -13.52 -7.46
C ASP A 344 20.57 -12.32 -8.34
N LEU A 345 21.57 -11.67 -8.90
CA LEU A 345 21.36 -10.56 -9.83
C LEU A 345 22.18 -10.81 -11.10
N PRO A 346 21.54 -10.94 -12.29
CA PRO A 346 22.27 -11.11 -13.54
C PRO A 346 23.25 -9.97 -13.81
N ASP A 347 24.48 -10.29 -14.26
CA ASP A 347 25.55 -9.31 -14.46
C ASP A 347 25.17 -8.20 -15.44
N ASP A 348 24.45 -8.56 -16.53
CA ASP A 348 23.98 -7.61 -17.53
C ASP A 348 22.90 -6.65 -17.00
N VAL A 349 22.21 -7.03 -15.95
CA VAL A 349 21.29 -6.18 -15.22
C VAL A 349 22.04 -5.33 -14.20
N ALA A 350 22.93 -5.93 -13.41
CA ALA A 350 23.69 -5.27 -12.34
C ALA A 350 24.40 -4.00 -12.84
N ALA A 351 24.93 -4.03 -14.07
CA ALA A 351 25.60 -2.89 -14.68
C ALA A 351 24.69 -1.66 -14.92
N LYS A 352 23.36 -1.85 -14.89
CA LYS A 352 22.36 -0.80 -15.18
C LYS A 352 21.58 -0.36 -13.95
N VAL A 353 21.72 -1.05 -12.83
CA VAL A 353 20.98 -0.79 -11.60
C VAL A 353 21.40 0.56 -11.01
N GLN A 354 20.44 1.41 -10.74
CA GLN A 354 20.62 2.67 -10.01
C GLN A 354 19.99 2.62 -8.61
N SER A 355 18.93 1.86 -8.45
CA SER A 355 18.26 1.65 -7.16
C SER A 355 17.56 0.30 -7.12
N TYR A 356 17.16 -0.11 -5.94
CA TYR A 356 16.42 -1.35 -5.76
C TYR A 356 15.42 -1.19 -4.60
N HIS A 357 14.39 -2.03 -4.62
CA HIS A 357 13.38 -2.12 -3.58
C HIS A 357 13.20 -3.59 -3.20
N VAL A 358 13.24 -3.88 -1.91
CA VAL A 358 13.12 -5.24 -1.36
C VAL A 358 11.83 -5.35 -0.57
N VAL A 359 11.07 -6.39 -0.86
CA VAL A 359 9.91 -6.81 -0.07
C VAL A 359 10.15 -8.22 0.46
N VAL A 360 9.57 -8.54 1.60
CA VAL A 360 9.71 -9.85 2.23
C VAL A 360 8.33 -10.41 2.49
N ASN A 361 8.07 -11.58 1.88
CA ASN A 361 6.95 -12.44 2.29
C ASN A 361 7.39 -13.35 3.42
N HIS A 362 6.48 -13.71 4.29
CA HIS A 362 6.70 -14.73 5.30
C HIS A 362 5.58 -15.76 5.25
N TYR A 363 5.95 -16.99 5.58
CA TYR A 363 5.04 -18.10 5.62
C TYR A 363 5.21 -18.80 6.96
N ASP A 364 4.11 -18.93 7.69
CA ASP A 364 4.11 -19.69 8.93
C ASP A 364 3.63 -21.12 8.63
N ILE A 365 4.47 -22.08 8.93
CA ILE A 365 4.06 -23.47 8.93
C ILE A 365 3.48 -23.76 10.31
N HIS A 366 2.17 -23.67 10.45
CA HIS A 366 1.52 -24.20 11.64
C HIS A 366 1.57 -25.72 11.58
N PRO A 367 2.18 -26.40 12.55
CA PRO A 367 2.03 -27.84 12.66
C PRO A 367 0.54 -28.13 12.87
N SER A 368 -0.04 -28.87 11.94
CA SER A 368 -1.44 -29.36 11.97
C SER A 368 -1.68 -30.28 13.17
#